data_58fd8a42496489b22a9141653e5dcbe6
#
_entry.id   58fd8a42496489b22a9141653e5dcbe6
#
_cell.length_a   1.000
_cell.length_b   1.000
_cell.length_c   1.000
_cell.angle_alpha   90.00
_cell.angle_beta   90.00
_cell.angle_gamma   90.00
#
_symmetry.space_group_name_H-M   'P 1'
#
loop_
_entity.id
_entity.type
_entity.pdbx_description
1 polymer ?
#
loop_
_entity_poly.entity_id
_entity_poly.type
_entity_poly.pdbx_seq_one_letter_code
_entity_poly.pdbx_strand_id
1 'polypeptide(L)'
;MALTGNKGEWSEIYTLLKLLGEGKVYAGDQHMNKIHDLFYPIIMILRQEKEGNFNYKLQDRDVVIQTPEGEELLRIPASVFLVEAENLLKAINENDGAFTVPKIEAFMNRIYCHALKAKSSDKTDIRIILHDLSLIHI
;
A
#
# COMPACT_ATOMS: atom_id res chain seq x y z
N MET A 1 -4.24 -0.75 21.63
CA MET A 1 -4.91 0.54 21.43
C MET A 1 -5.35 0.67 19.98
N ALA A 2 -6.60 1.04 19.77
CA ALA A 2 -7.16 1.11 18.42
C ALA A 2 -6.65 2.35 17.68
N LEU A 3 -6.36 2.17 16.39
CA LEU A 3 -6.03 3.28 15.52
C LEU A 3 -7.31 4.00 15.11
N THR A 4 -7.31 5.31 15.29
CA THR A 4 -8.42 6.16 14.91
C THR A 4 -7.94 7.17 13.89
N GLY A 5 -8.67 7.29 12.78
CA GLY A 5 -8.29 8.23 11.72
C GLY A 5 -9.49 8.71 10.94
N ASN A 6 -9.29 9.80 10.20
CA ASN A 6 -10.30 10.34 9.30
C ASN A 6 -10.22 9.65 7.94
N LYS A 7 -11.14 10.01 7.03
CA LYS A 7 -11.17 9.40 5.70
C LYS A 7 -9.86 9.54 4.93
N GLY A 8 -9.20 10.70 5.05
CA GLY A 8 -7.93 10.92 4.37
C GLY A 8 -6.84 9.98 4.85
N GLU A 9 -6.76 9.81 6.17
CA GLU A 9 -5.75 8.93 6.77
C GLU A 9 -6.00 7.47 6.42
N TRP A 10 -7.24 7.00 6.48
CA TRP A 10 -7.55 5.63 6.09
C TRP A 10 -7.38 5.41 4.59
N SER A 11 -7.57 6.47 3.78
CA SER A 11 -7.38 6.38 2.33
C SER A 11 -5.92 6.15 1.97
N GLU A 12 -4.96 6.63 2.77
CA GLU A 12 -3.55 6.33 2.56
C GLU A 12 -3.29 4.83 2.73
N ILE A 13 -3.90 4.22 3.74
CA ILE A 13 -3.79 2.78 3.94
C ILE A 13 -4.46 2.03 2.79
N TYR A 14 -5.64 2.48 2.37
CA TYR A 14 -6.32 1.88 1.23
C TYR A 14 -5.42 1.89 -0.01
N THR A 15 -4.76 3.02 -0.27
CA THR A 15 -3.87 3.15 -1.42
C THR A 15 -2.72 2.14 -1.33
N LEU A 16 -2.11 2.00 -0.16
CA LEU A 16 -1.05 1.02 0.05
C LEU A 16 -1.52 -0.40 -0.26
N LEU A 17 -2.66 -0.79 0.30
CA LEU A 17 -3.20 -2.14 0.11
C LEU A 17 -3.58 -2.37 -1.35
N LYS A 18 -4.18 -1.38 -1.99
CA LYS A 18 -4.62 -1.48 -3.38
C LYS A 18 -3.43 -1.61 -4.33
N LEU A 19 -2.40 -0.80 -4.13
CA LEU A 19 -1.21 -0.85 -4.97
C LEU A 19 -0.49 -2.19 -4.83
N LEU A 20 -0.37 -2.69 -3.61
CA LEU A 20 0.26 -3.99 -3.37
C LEU A 20 -0.56 -5.13 -3.95
N GLY A 21 -1.88 -5.02 -3.86
CA GLY A 21 -2.77 -6.05 -4.40
C GLY A 21 -2.77 -6.09 -5.92
N GLU A 22 -2.76 -4.93 -6.57
CA GLU A 22 -2.74 -4.84 -8.03
C GLU A 22 -1.34 -5.05 -8.61
N GLY A 23 -0.32 -4.63 -7.89
CA GLY A 23 1.06 -4.77 -8.34
C GLY A 23 1.46 -3.84 -9.46
N LYS A 24 0.69 -2.78 -9.71
CA LYS A 24 0.97 -1.85 -10.80
C LYS A 24 0.33 -0.50 -10.57
N VAL A 25 0.92 0.51 -11.18
CA VAL A 25 0.39 1.88 -11.20
C VAL A 25 -0.04 2.19 -12.62
N TYR A 26 -1.26 2.65 -12.79
CA TYR A 26 -1.77 3.05 -14.10
C TYR A 26 -1.44 4.50 -14.38
N ALA A 27 -1.10 4.79 -15.65
CA ALA A 27 -0.98 6.17 -16.10
C ALA A 27 -2.37 6.80 -16.15
N GLY A 28 -2.44 8.09 -15.87
CA GLY A 28 -3.66 8.87 -16.01
C GLY A 28 -3.63 9.67 -17.29
N ASP A 29 -4.82 9.95 -17.86
CA ASP A 29 -4.92 10.86 -18.99
C ASP A 29 -5.05 12.29 -18.48
N GLN A 30 -5.24 13.26 -19.41
CA GLN A 30 -5.36 14.67 -19.03
C GLN A 30 -6.59 14.96 -18.18
N HIS A 31 -7.55 14.06 -18.12
CA HIS A 31 -8.75 14.18 -17.29
C HIS A 31 -8.65 13.34 -16.03
N MET A 32 -7.46 12.84 -15.71
CA MET A 32 -7.20 12.01 -14.53
C MET A 32 -7.90 10.65 -14.58
N ASN A 33 -8.29 10.20 -15.77
CA ASN A 33 -8.85 8.87 -15.94
C ASN A 33 -7.73 7.85 -16.16
N LYS A 34 -7.93 6.65 -15.65
CA LYS A 34 -6.98 5.57 -15.79
C LYS A 34 -6.85 5.15 -17.26
N ILE A 35 -5.61 5.04 -17.74
CA ILE A 35 -5.32 4.49 -19.07
C ILE A 35 -4.98 3.01 -18.88
N HIS A 36 -5.91 2.13 -19.20
CA HIS A 36 -5.80 0.71 -18.88
C HIS A 36 -4.64 -0.01 -19.57
N ASP A 37 -4.26 0.44 -20.76
CA ASP A 37 -3.18 -0.19 -21.51
C ASP A 37 -1.80 0.37 -21.17
N LEU A 38 -1.75 1.36 -20.29
CA LEU A 38 -0.49 1.99 -19.91
C LEU A 38 -0.31 1.93 -18.40
N PHE A 39 0.55 1.03 -17.96
CA PHE A 39 0.80 0.85 -16.55
C PHE A 39 2.27 0.55 -16.30
N TYR A 40 2.69 0.75 -15.06
CA TYR A 40 4.05 0.49 -14.61
C TYR A 40 4.00 -0.57 -13.51
N PRO A 41 4.59 -1.76 -13.73
CA PRO A 41 4.64 -2.76 -12.66
C PRO A 41 5.42 -2.24 -11.46
N ILE A 42 4.92 -2.57 -10.28
CA ILE A 42 5.58 -2.18 -9.03
C ILE A 42 6.57 -3.28 -8.65
N ILE A 43 7.81 -2.89 -8.38
CA ILE A 43 8.83 -3.81 -7.87
C ILE A 43 8.73 -3.88 -6.36
N MET A 44 8.64 -2.72 -5.72
CA MET A 44 8.71 -2.64 -4.26
C MET A 44 8.08 -1.33 -3.78
N ILE A 45 7.46 -1.37 -2.61
CA ILE A 45 7.01 -0.17 -1.91
C ILE A 45 7.80 -0.08 -0.62
N LEU A 46 8.38 1.10 -0.37
CA LEU A 46 9.12 1.39 0.84
C LEU A 46 8.24 2.25 1.74
N ARG A 47 8.11 1.85 2.99
CA ARG A 47 7.35 2.62 3.96
C ARG A 47 8.17 2.84 5.21
N GLN A 48 8.28 4.10 5.62
CA GLN A 48 9.00 4.49 6.83
C GLN A 48 7.99 4.85 7.90
N GLU A 49 8.09 4.20 9.03
CA GLU A 49 7.26 4.49 10.20
C GLU A 49 8.16 4.81 11.38
N LYS A 50 7.57 5.44 12.39
CA LYS A 50 8.29 5.77 13.62
C LYS A 50 8.86 4.51 14.29
N GLU A 51 8.12 3.41 14.20
CA GLU A 51 8.50 2.14 14.81
C GLU A 51 9.52 1.35 14.00
N GLY A 52 9.72 1.71 12.73
CA GLY A 52 10.66 1.02 11.87
C GLY A 52 10.31 1.16 10.40
N ASN A 53 11.25 0.77 9.56
CA ASN A 53 11.10 0.84 8.12
C ASN A 53 10.93 -0.57 7.56
N PHE A 54 10.02 -0.71 6.59
CA PHE A 54 9.77 -2.00 5.97
C PHE A 54 9.63 -1.85 4.47
N ASN A 55 10.03 -2.90 3.76
CA ASN A 55 9.91 -2.98 2.32
C ASN A 55 8.84 -4.02 1.97
N TYR A 56 7.99 -3.67 1.04
CA TYR A 56 6.97 -4.58 0.52
C TYR A 56 7.33 -4.89 -0.92
N LYS A 57 7.93 -6.04 -1.13
CA LYS A 57 8.42 -6.46 -2.44
C LYS A 57 7.38 -7.34 -3.13
N LEU A 58 7.14 -7.08 -4.40
CA LEU A 58 6.20 -7.88 -5.19
C LEU A 58 6.97 -8.98 -5.92
N GLN A 59 6.60 -10.23 -5.66
CA GLN A 59 7.29 -11.38 -6.23
C GLN A 59 6.30 -12.52 -6.45
N ASP A 60 6.17 -12.95 -7.69
CA ASP A 60 5.34 -14.12 -8.05
C ASP A 60 3.92 -14.10 -7.49
N ARG A 61 3.24 -12.93 -7.60
CA ARG A 61 1.89 -12.72 -7.10
C ARG A 61 1.79 -12.71 -5.57
N ASP A 62 2.92 -12.66 -4.90
CA ASP A 62 2.97 -12.51 -3.45
C ASP A 62 3.55 -11.16 -3.09
N VAL A 63 3.16 -10.68 -1.90
CA VAL A 63 3.80 -9.54 -1.28
C VAL A 63 4.75 -10.07 -0.22
N VAL A 64 6.04 -9.80 -0.39
CA VAL A 64 7.08 -10.23 0.54
C VAL A 64 7.45 -9.01 1.40
N ILE A 65 7.25 -9.14 2.71
CA ILE A 65 7.56 -8.05 3.63
C ILE A 65 8.95 -8.28 4.19
N GLN A 66 9.81 -7.28 4.05
CA GLN A 66 11.23 -7.39 4.37
C GLN A 66 11.70 -6.26 5.27
N THR A 67 12.78 -6.53 6.01
CA THR A 67 13.54 -5.48 6.66
C THR A 67 14.26 -4.65 5.60
N PRO A 68 14.76 -3.43 5.93
CA PRO A 68 15.55 -2.65 4.97
C PRO A 68 16.77 -3.39 4.44
N GLU A 69 17.29 -4.34 5.20
CA GLU A 69 18.44 -5.15 4.79
C GLU A 69 18.06 -6.30 3.87
N GLY A 70 16.75 -6.48 3.62
CA GLY A 70 16.28 -7.50 2.69
C GLY A 70 15.91 -8.83 3.34
N GLU A 71 15.87 -8.91 4.66
CA GLU A 71 15.47 -10.12 5.36
C GLU A 71 13.96 -10.31 5.25
N GLU A 72 13.54 -11.45 4.72
CA GLU A 72 12.11 -11.75 4.58
C GLU A 72 11.48 -12.05 5.94
N LEU A 73 10.41 -11.32 6.28
CA LEU A 73 9.69 -11.51 7.53
C LEU A 73 8.39 -12.28 7.32
N LEU A 74 7.72 -12.02 6.19
CA LEU A 74 6.40 -12.58 5.94
C LEU A 74 6.12 -12.54 4.44
N ARG A 75 5.33 -13.51 3.97
CA ARG A 75 4.90 -13.56 2.57
C ARG A 75 3.40 -13.79 2.55
N ILE A 76 2.67 -12.92 1.87
CA ILE A 76 1.21 -12.98 1.78
C ILE A 76 0.80 -12.84 0.31
N PRO A 77 -0.13 -13.67 -0.17
CA PRO A 77 -0.63 -13.50 -1.54
C PRO A 77 -1.20 -12.11 -1.78
N ALA A 78 -0.90 -11.53 -2.94
CA ALA A 78 -1.38 -10.20 -3.29
C ALA A 78 -2.91 -10.11 -3.29
N SER A 79 -3.60 -11.21 -3.62
CA SER A 79 -5.06 -11.24 -3.62
C SER A 79 -5.66 -10.92 -2.25
N VAL A 80 -4.96 -11.25 -1.16
CA VAL A 80 -5.42 -10.93 0.19
C VAL A 80 -5.45 -9.41 0.38
N PHE A 81 -4.46 -8.71 -0.18
CA PHE A 81 -4.42 -7.25 -0.11
C PHE A 81 -5.59 -6.62 -0.85
N LEU A 82 -6.01 -7.20 -1.98
CA LEU A 82 -7.17 -6.68 -2.72
C LEU A 82 -8.46 -6.85 -1.93
N VAL A 83 -8.63 -7.99 -1.27
CA VAL A 83 -9.80 -8.23 -0.44
C VAL A 83 -9.86 -7.23 0.72
N GLU A 84 -8.73 -7.03 1.38
CA GLU A 84 -8.68 -6.09 2.50
C GLU A 84 -8.87 -4.64 2.04
N ALA A 85 -8.34 -4.29 0.85
CA ALA A 85 -8.55 -2.98 0.29
C ALA A 85 -10.04 -2.71 0.04
N GLU A 86 -10.76 -3.69 -0.51
CA GLU A 86 -12.20 -3.55 -0.72
C GLU A 86 -12.96 -3.38 0.59
N ASN A 87 -12.59 -4.15 1.61
CA ASN A 87 -13.21 -4.03 2.92
C ASN A 87 -12.98 -2.66 3.53
N LEU A 88 -11.76 -2.13 3.38
CA LEU A 88 -11.42 -0.81 3.89
C LEU A 88 -12.17 0.29 3.13
N LEU A 89 -12.25 0.19 1.81
CA LEU A 89 -12.97 1.18 1.00
C LEU A 89 -14.43 1.27 1.44
N LYS A 90 -15.04 0.13 1.69
CA LYS A 90 -16.42 0.08 2.17
C LYS A 90 -16.57 0.80 3.52
N ALA A 91 -15.63 0.55 4.44
CA ALA A 91 -15.63 1.21 5.74
C ALA A 91 -15.44 2.71 5.60
N ILE A 92 -14.55 3.16 4.71
CA ILE A 92 -14.33 4.58 4.45
C ILE A 92 -15.61 5.25 3.95
N ASN A 93 -16.33 4.59 3.05
CA ASN A 93 -17.55 5.13 2.48
C ASN A 93 -18.72 5.18 3.46
N GLU A 94 -18.71 4.33 4.49
CA GLU A 94 -19.78 4.23 5.46
C GLU A 94 -19.58 5.07 6.72
N ASN A 95 -18.42 5.71 6.87
CA ASN A 95 -18.08 6.46 8.07
C ASN A 95 -17.75 7.91 7.77
N ASP A 96 -17.93 8.77 8.77
CA ASP A 96 -17.55 10.18 8.72
C ASP A 96 -16.74 10.52 9.94
N GLY A 97 -15.99 11.64 9.87
CA GLY A 97 -15.17 12.09 10.98
C GLY A 97 -14.01 11.14 11.24
N ALA A 98 -13.70 10.95 12.51
CA ALA A 98 -12.67 10.00 12.94
C ALA A 98 -13.34 8.68 13.29
N PHE A 99 -12.79 7.58 12.80
CA PHE A 99 -13.36 6.27 13.04
C PHE A 99 -12.26 5.21 13.13
N THR A 100 -12.65 4.01 13.60
CA THR A 100 -11.74 2.87 13.70
C THR A 100 -12.21 1.78 12.75
N VAL A 101 -11.28 0.95 12.28
CA VAL A 101 -11.59 -0.21 11.45
C VAL A 101 -10.80 -1.39 12.00
N PRO A 102 -11.30 -2.04 13.06
CA PRO A 102 -10.53 -3.06 13.79
C PRO A 102 -10.00 -4.22 12.93
N LYS A 103 -10.79 -4.67 11.97
CA LYS A 103 -10.37 -5.77 11.10
C LYS A 103 -9.19 -5.37 10.21
N ILE A 104 -9.19 -4.14 9.73
CA ILE A 104 -8.07 -3.63 8.92
C ILE A 104 -6.85 -3.40 9.80
N GLU A 105 -7.07 -2.90 11.02
CA GLU A 105 -5.97 -2.71 11.96
C GLU A 105 -5.27 -4.03 12.27
N ALA A 106 -6.03 -5.11 12.43
CA ALA A 106 -5.46 -6.43 12.66
C ALA A 106 -4.59 -6.88 11.47
N PHE A 107 -5.07 -6.63 10.25
CA PHE A 107 -4.30 -6.94 9.06
C PHE A 107 -3.05 -6.06 8.96
N MET A 108 -3.18 -4.76 9.27
CA MET A 108 -2.04 -3.84 9.28
C MET A 108 -0.94 -4.34 10.22
N ASN A 109 -1.32 -4.75 11.43
CA ASN A 109 -0.35 -5.26 12.38
C ASN A 109 0.34 -6.53 11.87
N ARG A 110 -0.41 -7.37 11.17
CA ARG A 110 0.15 -8.59 10.58
C ARG A 110 1.20 -8.28 9.52
N ILE A 111 1.03 -7.20 8.76
CA ILE A 111 1.95 -6.82 7.69
C ILE A 111 2.98 -5.78 8.13
N TYR A 112 3.17 -5.59 9.42
CA TYR A 112 4.13 -4.63 9.98
C TYR A 112 3.84 -3.18 9.62
N CYS A 113 2.57 -2.85 9.42
CA CYS A 113 2.12 -1.48 9.19
C CYS A 113 1.39 -1.02 10.44
N HIS A 114 2.07 -0.29 11.32
CA HIS A 114 1.56 -0.01 12.67
C HIS A 114 0.98 1.39 12.83
N ALA A 115 1.05 2.23 11.81
CA ALA A 115 0.56 3.59 11.90
C ALA A 115 -0.23 3.97 10.65
N LEU A 116 -1.21 4.86 10.80
CA LEU A 116 -1.98 5.35 9.66
C LEU A 116 -1.13 6.26 8.77
N LYS A 117 -0.16 6.95 9.36
CA LYS A 117 0.74 7.85 8.65
C LYS A 117 2.16 7.34 8.70
N ALA A 118 2.89 7.51 7.61
CA ALA A 118 4.32 7.32 7.61
C ALA A 118 4.97 8.44 8.44
N LYS A 119 6.27 8.36 8.64
CA LYS A 119 7.01 9.31 9.47
C LYS A 119 6.81 10.73 8.97
N SER A 120 6.35 11.63 9.86
CA SER A 120 5.95 12.99 9.49
C SER A 120 7.10 13.88 9.01
N SER A 121 8.35 13.52 9.29
CA SER A 121 9.49 14.28 8.81
C SER A 121 9.74 14.09 7.32
N ASP A 122 9.17 13.06 6.73
CA ASP A 122 9.30 12.80 5.31
C ASP A 122 8.06 13.33 4.59
N LYS A 123 8.29 14.04 3.50
CA LYS A 123 7.22 14.58 2.69
C LYS A 123 6.53 13.50 1.86
N THR A 124 7.15 12.35 1.76
CA THR A 124 6.64 11.22 0.99
C THR A 124 6.33 10.08 1.94
N ASP A 125 5.05 9.78 2.10
CA ASP A 125 4.61 8.70 3.00
C ASP A 125 4.94 7.32 2.45
N ILE A 126 4.95 7.20 1.14
CA ILE A 126 5.19 5.93 0.46
C ILE A 126 6.15 6.18 -0.69
N ARG A 127 7.21 5.38 -0.76
CA ARG A 127 8.12 5.40 -1.91
C ARG A 127 7.86 4.15 -2.74
N ILE A 128 7.61 4.35 -4.02
CA ILE A 128 7.28 3.26 -4.93
C ILE A 128 8.42 3.10 -5.93
N ILE A 129 8.97 1.88 -6.00
CA ILE A 129 9.96 1.55 -7.00
C ILE A 129 9.25 0.84 -8.14
N LEU A 130 9.27 1.44 -9.31
CA LEU A 130 8.58 0.93 -10.47
C LEU A 130 9.57 0.28 -11.43
N HIS A 131 9.07 -0.69 -12.19
CA HIS A 131 9.84 -1.26 -13.27
C HIS A 131 9.87 -0.24 -14.41
N ASP A 132 11.07 0.09 -14.88
CA ASP A 132 11.23 1.07 -15.97
C ASP A 132 10.98 0.37 -17.30
N LEU A 133 9.79 0.58 -17.84
CA LEU A 133 9.40 -0.03 -19.10
C LEU A 133 10.23 0.44 -20.29
N SER A 134 10.87 1.61 -20.18
CA SER A 134 11.74 2.11 -21.27
C SER A 134 12.95 1.22 -21.48
N LEU A 135 13.37 0.49 -20.47
CA LEU A 135 14.50 -0.42 -20.57
C LEU A 135 14.14 -1.77 -21.19
N ILE A 136 12.86 -2.02 -21.39
CA ILE A 136 12.36 -3.27 -21.96
C ILE A 136 12.14 -3.16 -23.46
N HIS A 137 12.18 -1.95 -23.98
CA HIS A 137 11.98 -1.73 -25.42
C HIS A 137 13.09 -2.34 -26.22
N ILE A 138 12.68 -2.94 -27.26
CA ILE A 138 13.59 -3.57 -28.19
C ILE A 138 13.45 -2.89 -29.52
#